data_9670f4365b9b900a731e8b6214d837c1
#
_entry.id   9670f4365b9b900a731e8b6214d837c1
#
_cell.length_a   1.000
_cell.length_b   1.000
_cell.length_c   1.000
_cell.angle_alpha   90.00
_cell.angle_beta   90.00
_cell.angle_gamma   90.00
#
_symmetry.space_group_name_H-M   'P 1'
#
loop_
_entity.id
_entity.type
_entity.pdbx_description
1 polymer ?
#
loop_
_entity_poly.entity_id
_entity_poly.type
_entity_poly.pdbx_seq_one_letter_code
_entity_poly.pdbx_strand_id
1 'polypeptide(L)'
;TFRATEALLNYIEAQYMLDHNLNAKSISYWKAIREAAGFTGEAADPQTTIAATDMAQELKGYTDGSGTQYDWGAFSAGKALTDPTLYSIRRERRTELMAEGLRWMDLIRWRSLDQLKKQPYQLEGFHLWNTPMEKWYTKDQLVDDGSVTATVSSRKLTEYFRPYQIVSTNMLYNGMTWSMAQYLQPMPLRQ
;
A
#
# COMPACT_ATOMS: atom_id res chain seq x y z
N THR A 1 -8.81 15.81 -12.50
CA THR A 1 -8.39 15.96 -13.92
C THR A 1 -7.98 14.59 -14.45
N PHE A 2 -8.55 14.17 -15.57
CA PHE A 2 -8.18 12.89 -16.22
C PHE A 2 -6.92 13.10 -17.07
N ARG A 3 -5.94 12.22 -16.94
CA ARG A 3 -4.69 12.25 -17.72
C ARG A 3 -4.64 11.12 -18.77
N ALA A 4 -3.99 11.36 -19.89
CA ALA A 4 -3.78 10.33 -20.91
C ALA A 4 -3.06 9.09 -20.34
N THR A 5 -2.11 9.28 -19.43
CA THR A 5 -1.39 8.19 -18.74
C THR A 5 -2.35 7.21 -18.05
N GLU A 6 -3.43 7.70 -17.42
CA GLU A 6 -4.43 6.82 -16.80
C GLU A 6 -5.13 5.93 -17.83
N ALA A 7 -5.48 6.48 -19.02
CA ALA A 7 -6.09 5.69 -20.08
C ALA A 7 -5.14 4.61 -20.61
N LEU A 8 -3.86 4.93 -20.79
CA LEU A 8 -2.84 3.98 -21.23
C LEU A 8 -2.66 2.86 -20.20
N LEU A 9 -2.56 3.19 -18.91
CA LEU A 9 -2.45 2.21 -17.82
C LEU A 9 -3.70 1.32 -17.72
N ASN A 10 -4.90 1.90 -17.90
CA ASN A 10 -6.15 1.13 -17.95
C ASN A 10 -6.13 0.13 -19.12
N TYR A 11 -5.67 0.55 -20.30
CA TYR A 11 -5.55 -0.33 -21.46
C TYR A 11 -4.56 -1.48 -21.20
N ILE A 12 -3.37 -1.18 -20.66
CA ILE A 12 -2.33 -2.18 -20.38
C ILE A 12 -2.86 -3.24 -19.41
N GLU A 13 -3.48 -2.81 -18.30
CA GLU A 13 -4.01 -3.74 -17.32
C GLU A 13 -5.17 -4.58 -17.88
N ALA A 14 -6.13 -3.95 -18.58
CA ALA A 14 -7.28 -4.65 -19.14
C ALA A 14 -6.87 -5.67 -20.19
N GLN A 15 -5.96 -5.31 -21.09
CA GLN A 15 -5.42 -6.20 -22.11
C GLN A 15 -4.68 -7.38 -21.49
N TYR A 16 -3.85 -7.13 -20.47
CA TYR A 16 -3.14 -8.20 -19.78
C TYR A 16 -4.09 -9.14 -19.03
N MET A 17 -5.10 -8.59 -18.38
CA MET A 17 -6.10 -9.41 -17.65
C MET A 17 -6.94 -10.29 -18.60
N LEU A 18 -7.10 -9.88 -19.87
CA LEU A 18 -7.83 -10.66 -20.89
C LEU A 18 -6.97 -11.78 -21.47
N ASP A 19 -5.75 -11.46 -21.87
CA ASP A 19 -4.91 -12.35 -22.70
C ASP A 19 -3.81 -13.06 -21.88
N HIS A 20 -3.57 -12.65 -20.63
CA HIS A 20 -2.46 -13.10 -19.78
C HIS A 20 -1.08 -12.95 -20.46
N ASN A 21 -0.99 -12.04 -21.41
CA ASN A 21 0.23 -11.70 -22.14
C ASN A 21 0.19 -10.24 -22.57
N LEU A 22 1.34 -9.55 -22.56
CA LEU A 22 1.45 -8.19 -23.06
C LEU A 22 1.61 -8.20 -24.59
N ASN A 23 0.69 -7.57 -25.30
CA ASN A 23 0.84 -7.35 -26.73
C ASN A 23 1.80 -6.17 -27.02
N ALA A 24 2.25 -6.06 -28.28
CA ALA A 24 3.18 -5.01 -28.69
C ALA A 24 2.68 -3.59 -28.40
N LYS A 25 1.36 -3.37 -28.46
CA LYS A 25 0.75 -2.06 -28.18
C LYS A 25 0.82 -1.72 -26.69
N SER A 26 0.56 -2.68 -25.81
CA SER A 26 0.70 -2.50 -24.36
C SER A 26 2.14 -2.19 -23.97
N ILE A 27 3.10 -2.91 -24.54
CA ILE A 27 4.53 -2.66 -24.32
C ILE A 27 4.91 -1.24 -24.81
N SER A 28 4.46 -0.85 -25.99
CA SER A 28 4.71 0.48 -26.54
C SER A 28 4.13 1.60 -25.67
N TYR A 29 2.91 1.44 -25.18
CA TYR A 29 2.28 2.41 -24.29
C TYR A 29 2.99 2.51 -22.95
N TRP A 30 3.39 1.40 -22.37
CA TRP A 30 4.11 1.39 -21.12
C TRP A 30 5.49 2.04 -21.26
N LYS A 31 6.19 1.72 -22.34
CA LYS A 31 7.47 2.37 -22.67
C LYS A 31 7.30 3.88 -22.82
N ALA A 32 6.27 4.34 -23.54
CA ALA A 32 6.00 5.77 -23.71
C ALA A 32 5.74 6.49 -22.38
N ILE A 33 5.05 5.85 -21.43
CA ILE A 33 4.85 6.39 -20.06
C ILE A 33 6.21 6.58 -19.37
N ARG A 34 7.08 5.60 -19.42
CA ARG A 34 8.41 5.66 -18.81
C ARG A 34 9.33 6.68 -19.46
N GLU A 35 9.31 6.76 -20.78
CA GLU A 35 10.06 7.77 -21.52
C GLU A 35 9.60 9.19 -21.16
N ALA A 36 8.30 9.39 -21.00
CA ALA A 36 7.74 10.67 -20.52
C ALA A 36 8.16 11.00 -19.07
N ALA A 37 8.43 9.99 -18.26
CA ALA A 37 8.98 10.15 -16.89
C ALA A 37 10.51 10.32 -16.87
N GLY A 38 11.18 10.31 -18.04
CA GLY A 38 12.62 10.54 -18.18
C GLY A 38 13.49 9.29 -18.21
N PHE A 39 12.90 8.09 -18.23
CA PHE A 39 13.67 6.85 -18.42
C PHE A 39 14.12 6.71 -19.87
N THR A 40 15.29 6.11 -20.09
CA THR A 40 15.86 5.89 -21.42
C THR A 40 16.43 4.47 -21.55
N GLY A 41 16.56 3.99 -22.80
CA GLY A 41 17.15 2.68 -23.07
C GLY A 41 16.43 1.53 -22.41
N GLU A 42 17.18 0.62 -21.78
CA GLU A 42 16.64 -0.55 -21.09
C GLU A 42 15.78 -0.19 -19.89
N ALA A 43 16.05 0.93 -19.21
CA ALA A 43 15.24 1.39 -18.10
C ALA A 43 13.82 1.83 -18.52
N ALA A 44 13.64 2.23 -19.77
CA ALA A 44 12.32 2.53 -20.33
C ALA A 44 11.56 1.27 -20.74
N ASP A 45 12.24 0.14 -20.95
CA ASP A 45 11.58 -1.11 -21.35
C ASP A 45 10.90 -1.78 -20.14
N PRO A 46 9.56 -1.94 -20.16
CA PRO A 46 8.85 -2.60 -19.08
C PRO A 46 9.25 -4.08 -18.93
N GLN A 47 9.66 -4.75 -19.99
CA GLN A 47 10.05 -6.15 -19.94
C GLN A 47 11.29 -6.37 -19.07
N THR A 48 12.26 -5.45 -19.12
CA THR A 48 13.43 -5.47 -18.23
C THR A 48 13.02 -5.42 -16.75
N THR A 49 12.07 -4.53 -16.42
CA THR A 49 11.56 -4.43 -15.05
C THR A 49 10.79 -5.68 -14.62
N ILE A 50 9.95 -6.22 -15.50
CA ILE A 50 9.19 -7.45 -15.22
C ILE A 50 10.15 -8.62 -14.95
N ALA A 51 11.17 -8.78 -15.80
CA ALA A 51 12.17 -9.83 -15.64
C ALA A 51 12.99 -9.72 -14.34
N ALA A 52 13.24 -8.49 -13.87
CA ALA A 52 13.95 -8.21 -12.63
C ALA A 52 13.05 -8.30 -11.38
N THR A 53 11.72 -8.46 -11.53
CA THR A 53 10.80 -8.50 -10.40
C THR A 53 10.78 -9.88 -9.74
N ASP A 54 11.33 -9.97 -8.54
CA ASP A 54 11.27 -11.18 -7.70
C ASP A 54 10.08 -11.09 -6.74
N MET A 55 9.00 -11.80 -7.07
CA MET A 55 7.78 -11.81 -6.25
C MET A 55 8.02 -12.33 -4.82
N ALA A 56 9.01 -13.18 -4.60
CA ALA A 56 9.33 -13.66 -3.26
C ALA A 56 9.92 -12.54 -2.39
N GLN A 57 10.67 -11.62 -2.99
CA GLN A 57 11.18 -10.44 -2.29
C GLN A 57 10.08 -9.37 -2.11
N GLU A 58 9.29 -9.11 -3.14
CA GLU A 58 8.19 -8.13 -3.08
C GLU A 58 7.15 -8.51 -2.01
N LEU A 59 6.88 -9.80 -1.85
CA LEU A 59 5.95 -10.33 -0.86
C LEU A 59 6.52 -10.42 0.55
N LYS A 60 7.83 -10.34 0.74
CA LYS A 60 8.42 -10.22 2.09
C LYS A 60 8.06 -8.88 2.73
N GLY A 61 7.78 -7.88 1.90
CA GLY A 61 7.58 -6.53 2.37
C GLY A 61 8.84 -5.92 2.97
N TYR A 62 8.69 -4.70 3.42
CA TYR A 62 9.73 -4.01 4.19
C TYR A 62 9.48 -4.28 5.68
N THR A 63 10.48 -4.82 6.38
CA THR A 63 10.43 -5.01 7.84
C THR A 63 11.36 -4.00 8.48
N ASP A 64 10.78 -3.04 9.14
CA ASP A 64 11.47 -2.17 10.07
C ASP A 64 11.14 -2.57 11.49
N GLY A 65 11.60 -2.31 12.52
CA GLY A 65 11.27 -2.80 13.89
C GLY A 65 9.77 -2.78 14.27
N SER A 66 8.91 -2.30 13.40
CA SER A 66 7.48 -2.08 13.63
C SER A 66 6.58 -3.18 13.07
N GLY A 67 7.12 -4.01 12.21
CA GLY A 67 6.40 -5.07 11.51
C GLY A 67 6.65 -5.06 10.01
N THR A 68 6.02 -5.99 9.32
CA THR A 68 6.18 -6.12 7.88
C THR A 68 5.16 -5.26 7.14
N GLN A 69 5.65 -4.30 6.37
CA GLN A 69 4.84 -3.46 5.49
C GLN A 69 4.82 -4.07 4.09
N TYR A 70 3.64 -4.39 3.58
CA TYR A 70 3.46 -4.96 2.25
C TYR A 70 2.95 -3.93 1.25
N ASP A 71 3.32 -4.08 -0.01
CA ASP A 71 2.55 -3.42 -1.07
C ASP A 71 1.18 -4.09 -1.18
N TRP A 72 0.14 -3.38 -0.78
CA TRP A 72 -1.23 -3.90 -0.84
C TRP A 72 -1.65 -4.28 -2.26
N GLY A 73 -1.06 -3.66 -3.29
CA GLY A 73 -1.28 -4.05 -4.69
C GLY A 73 -0.74 -5.43 -5.06
N ALA A 74 0.13 -6.02 -4.23
CA ALA A 74 0.62 -7.38 -4.39
C ALA A 74 -0.40 -8.46 -3.98
N PHE A 75 -1.64 -8.08 -3.67
CA PHE A 75 -2.69 -9.01 -3.25
C PHE A 75 -3.95 -8.86 -4.11
N SER A 76 -4.65 -9.97 -4.32
CA SER A 76 -5.99 -10.01 -4.93
C SER A 76 -6.88 -10.96 -4.15
N ALA A 77 -8.03 -10.47 -3.68
CA ALA A 77 -8.97 -11.23 -2.88
C ALA A 77 -8.31 -11.97 -1.69
N GLY A 78 -7.36 -11.31 -1.02
CA GLY A 78 -6.61 -11.85 0.13
C GLY A 78 -5.55 -12.88 -0.22
N LYS A 79 -5.27 -13.09 -1.51
CA LYS A 79 -4.20 -13.97 -1.99
C LYS A 79 -3.05 -13.15 -2.54
N ALA A 80 -1.83 -13.53 -2.20
CA ALA A 80 -0.64 -12.96 -2.78
C ALA A 80 -0.57 -13.22 -4.29
N LEU A 81 -0.12 -12.23 -5.05
CA LEU A 81 0.18 -12.40 -6.47
C LEU A 81 1.46 -13.20 -6.63
N THR A 82 1.44 -14.11 -7.60
CA THR A 82 2.65 -14.85 -8.04
C THR A 82 3.13 -14.40 -9.41
N ASP A 83 2.35 -13.55 -10.07
CA ASP A 83 2.59 -13.06 -11.42
C ASP A 83 3.36 -11.73 -11.38
N PRO A 84 4.65 -11.71 -11.79
CA PRO A 84 5.46 -10.49 -11.78
C PRO A 84 4.98 -9.44 -12.78
N THR A 85 4.32 -9.86 -13.87
CA THR A 85 3.80 -8.94 -14.87
C THR A 85 2.63 -8.13 -14.33
N LEU A 86 1.63 -8.82 -13.77
CA LEU A 86 0.47 -8.15 -13.17
C LEU A 86 0.89 -7.25 -12.00
N TYR A 87 1.81 -7.73 -11.16
CA TYR A 87 2.35 -6.91 -10.08
C TYR A 87 3.06 -5.66 -10.59
N SER A 88 3.91 -5.80 -11.62
CA SER A 88 4.63 -4.67 -12.21
C SER A 88 3.69 -3.63 -12.85
N ILE A 89 2.61 -4.07 -13.51
CA ILE A 89 1.55 -3.17 -14.01
C ILE A 89 0.93 -2.36 -12.87
N ARG A 90 0.57 -3.02 -11.77
CA ARG A 90 -0.03 -2.37 -10.59
C ARG A 90 0.95 -1.43 -9.88
N ARG A 91 2.23 -1.80 -9.83
CA ARG A 91 3.29 -0.96 -9.27
C ARG A 91 3.51 0.29 -10.13
N GLU A 92 3.59 0.14 -11.45
CA GLU A 92 3.70 1.28 -12.37
C GLU A 92 2.52 2.25 -12.18
N ARG A 93 1.30 1.71 -12.13
CA ARG A 93 0.10 2.51 -11.89
C ARG A 93 0.17 3.27 -10.56
N ARG A 94 0.66 2.64 -9.51
CA ARG A 94 0.84 3.29 -8.20
C ARG A 94 1.82 4.46 -8.26
N THR A 95 2.93 4.29 -8.95
CA THR A 95 3.98 5.32 -9.03
C THR A 95 3.56 6.47 -9.93
N GLU A 96 2.98 6.18 -11.10
CA GLU A 96 2.56 7.18 -12.07
C GLU A 96 1.38 8.04 -11.62
N LEU A 97 0.46 7.46 -10.85
CA LEU A 97 -0.74 8.14 -10.38
C LEU A 97 -0.66 8.51 -8.88
N MET A 98 0.57 8.62 -8.37
CA MET A 98 0.81 8.99 -6.97
C MET A 98 0.19 10.36 -6.66
N ALA A 99 -0.48 10.48 -5.51
CA ALA A 99 -1.17 11.67 -5.04
C ALA A 99 -2.37 12.16 -5.89
N GLU A 100 -2.83 11.37 -6.88
CA GLU A 100 -3.99 11.73 -7.71
C GLU A 100 -5.32 11.19 -7.14
N GLY A 101 -5.30 10.53 -5.98
CA GLY A 101 -6.51 10.03 -5.30
C GLY A 101 -7.05 8.70 -5.86
N LEU A 102 -6.37 8.09 -6.84
CA LEU A 102 -6.88 6.89 -7.54
C LEU A 102 -6.54 5.58 -6.81
N ARG A 103 -5.54 5.59 -5.93
CA ARG A 103 -5.04 4.37 -5.26
C ARG A 103 -6.13 3.60 -4.51
N TRP A 104 -7.01 4.32 -3.82
CA TRP A 104 -8.08 3.68 -3.05
C TRP A 104 -9.02 2.85 -3.92
N MET A 105 -9.43 3.41 -5.06
CA MET A 105 -10.29 2.70 -6.01
C MET A 105 -9.60 1.48 -6.62
N ASP A 106 -8.30 1.57 -6.88
CA ASP A 106 -7.51 0.45 -7.35
C ASP A 106 -7.47 -0.69 -6.34
N LEU A 107 -7.23 -0.40 -5.07
CA LEU A 107 -7.22 -1.40 -3.99
C LEU A 107 -8.59 -2.08 -3.81
N ILE A 108 -9.68 -1.32 -3.97
CA ILE A 108 -11.05 -1.84 -3.92
C ILE A 108 -11.30 -2.79 -5.10
N ARG A 109 -11.06 -2.36 -6.35
CA ARG A 109 -11.35 -3.17 -7.55
C ARG A 109 -10.49 -4.43 -7.65
N TRP A 110 -9.26 -4.39 -7.11
CA TRP A 110 -8.39 -5.55 -7.01
C TRP A 110 -8.74 -6.47 -5.83
N ARG A 111 -9.62 -6.03 -4.94
CA ARG A 111 -9.91 -6.68 -3.66
C ARG A 111 -8.64 -6.92 -2.84
N SER A 112 -7.71 -6.00 -2.93
CA SER A 112 -6.42 -6.06 -2.24
C SER A 112 -6.56 -5.94 -0.72
N LEU A 113 -7.63 -5.31 -0.23
CA LEU A 113 -7.86 -5.08 1.20
C LEU A 113 -8.33 -6.33 1.96
N ASP A 114 -8.70 -7.41 1.26
CA ASP A 114 -9.11 -8.68 1.89
C ASP A 114 -7.98 -9.27 2.77
N GLN A 115 -6.72 -8.95 2.51
CA GLN A 115 -5.58 -9.36 3.34
C GLN A 115 -5.70 -8.83 4.77
N LEU A 116 -6.28 -7.64 4.97
CA LEU A 116 -6.44 -7.01 6.28
C LEU A 116 -7.41 -7.74 7.21
N LYS A 117 -8.18 -8.72 6.70
CA LYS A 117 -9.02 -9.59 7.53
C LYS A 117 -8.18 -10.50 8.45
N LYS A 118 -6.97 -10.86 8.01
CA LYS A 118 -6.08 -11.79 8.73
C LYS A 118 -4.88 -11.08 9.35
N GLN A 119 -4.48 -9.96 8.77
CA GLN A 119 -3.33 -9.17 9.18
C GLN A 119 -3.77 -7.70 9.29
N PRO A 120 -4.33 -7.30 10.44
CA PRO A 120 -4.72 -5.92 10.67
C PRO A 120 -3.55 -4.96 10.44
N TYR A 121 -3.80 -3.87 9.72
CA TYR A 121 -2.79 -2.87 9.48
C TYR A 121 -2.63 -1.95 10.68
N GLN A 122 -1.40 -1.80 11.13
CA GLN A 122 -1.02 -0.84 12.17
C GLN A 122 -0.45 0.41 11.50
N LEU A 123 -1.06 1.57 11.77
CA LEU A 123 -0.53 2.83 11.30
C LEU A 123 0.64 3.24 12.20
N GLU A 124 1.79 3.47 11.60
CA GLU A 124 2.99 3.92 12.27
C GLU A 124 3.37 5.33 11.84
N GLY A 125 3.85 6.09 12.79
CA GLY A 125 4.37 7.43 12.58
C GLY A 125 5.90 7.44 12.65
N PHE A 126 6.46 8.43 13.35
CA PHE A 126 7.90 8.63 13.47
C PHE A 126 8.54 7.69 14.50
N HIS A 127 9.84 7.44 14.33
CA HIS A 127 10.65 6.70 15.28
C HIS A 127 10.89 7.57 16.52
N LEU A 128 10.25 7.22 17.63
CA LEU A 128 10.23 7.98 18.86
C LEU A 128 11.22 7.43 19.89
N TRP A 129 11.07 6.12 20.23
CA TRP A 129 11.79 5.49 21.32
C TRP A 129 13.23 5.16 20.91
N ASN A 130 14.16 5.24 21.87
CA ASN A 130 15.59 5.03 21.69
C ASN A 130 16.26 6.01 20.69
N THR A 131 15.63 7.17 20.46
CA THR A 131 16.16 8.22 19.57
C THR A 131 16.51 9.49 20.36
N PRO A 132 17.26 10.44 19.77
CA PRO A 132 17.45 11.76 20.37
C PRO A 132 16.15 12.51 20.66
N MET A 133 15.09 12.24 19.87
CA MET A 133 13.78 12.87 20.04
C MET A 133 13.15 12.54 21.39
N GLU A 134 13.30 11.30 21.89
CA GLU A 134 12.77 10.91 23.21
C GLU A 134 13.31 11.82 24.32
N LYS A 135 14.56 12.27 24.20
CA LYS A 135 15.22 13.13 25.20
C LYS A 135 14.72 14.57 25.21
N TRP A 136 13.95 14.98 24.21
CA TRP A 136 13.36 16.32 24.15
C TRP A 136 12.15 16.47 25.07
N TYR A 137 11.63 15.35 25.58
CA TYR A 137 10.42 15.30 26.38
C TYR A 137 10.71 14.78 27.80
N THR A 138 9.93 15.23 28.75
CA THR A 138 9.95 14.71 30.12
C THR A 138 9.16 13.39 30.20
N LYS A 139 9.41 12.62 31.27
CA LYS A 139 8.65 11.36 31.49
C LYS A 139 7.15 11.57 31.60
N ASP A 140 6.74 12.71 32.17
CA ASP A 140 5.31 13.04 32.32
C ASP A 140 4.66 13.43 30.98
N GLN A 141 5.45 13.79 29.99
CA GLN A 141 4.99 14.04 28.62
C GLN A 141 4.94 12.77 27.77
N LEU A 142 5.64 11.71 28.17
CA LEU A 142 5.75 10.44 27.45
C LEU A 142 5.09 9.30 28.27
N VAL A 143 3.82 9.47 28.65
CA VAL A 143 3.05 8.44 29.36
C VAL A 143 2.62 7.37 28.37
N ASP A 144 3.19 6.16 28.48
CA ASP A 144 3.08 5.06 27.51
C ASP A 144 2.39 3.80 28.10
N ASP A 145 1.57 3.98 29.13
CA ASP A 145 0.93 2.90 29.89
C ASP A 145 -0.40 2.38 29.28
N GLY A 146 -0.88 2.99 28.21
CA GLY A 146 -2.13 2.61 27.54
C GLY A 146 -3.40 3.02 28.27
N SER A 147 -3.28 3.78 29.35
CA SER A 147 -4.42 4.33 30.10
C SER A 147 -5.12 5.46 29.33
N VAL A 148 -6.23 5.95 29.87
CA VAL A 148 -6.94 7.11 29.28
C VAL A 148 -6.14 8.41 29.34
N THR A 149 -5.10 8.45 30.16
CA THR A 149 -4.18 9.60 30.28
C THR A 149 -2.87 9.39 29.52
N ALA A 150 -2.71 8.25 28.83
CA ALA A 150 -1.55 7.99 28.00
C ALA A 150 -1.44 9.06 26.89
N THR A 151 -0.22 9.48 26.61
CA THR A 151 0.10 10.53 25.62
C THR A 151 0.77 9.96 24.38
N VAL A 152 1.39 8.80 24.51
CA VAL A 152 2.12 8.12 23.41
C VAL A 152 1.86 6.62 23.43
N SER A 153 2.08 5.96 22.30
CA SER A 153 2.02 4.50 22.22
C SER A 153 3.16 3.85 23.00
N SER A 154 2.89 2.67 23.56
CA SER A 154 3.85 2.01 24.42
C SER A 154 5.11 1.57 23.68
N ARG A 155 6.27 1.85 24.26
CA ARG A 155 7.58 1.35 23.81
C ARG A 155 7.69 -0.17 23.80
N LYS A 156 6.82 -0.87 24.54
CA LYS A 156 6.77 -2.34 24.53
C LYS A 156 6.19 -2.93 23.25
N LEU A 157 5.44 -2.11 22.48
CA LEU A 157 4.83 -2.53 21.22
C LEU A 157 5.82 -2.38 20.07
N THR A 158 6.46 -1.22 20.01
CA THR A 158 7.41 -0.85 18.94
C THR A 158 8.16 0.44 19.33
N GLU A 159 9.28 0.70 18.68
CA GLU A 159 10.01 1.96 18.81
C GLU A 159 9.35 3.12 18.06
N TYR A 160 8.41 2.82 17.18
CA TYR A 160 7.68 3.81 16.38
C TYR A 160 6.40 4.26 17.09
N PHE A 161 6.10 5.55 16.99
CA PHE A 161 4.85 6.11 17.48
C PHE A 161 3.67 5.54 16.69
N ARG A 162 2.67 4.97 17.38
CA ARG A 162 1.44 4.45 16.78
C ARG A 162 0.23 5.23 17.26
N PRO A 163 -0.33 6.12 16.46
CA PRO A 163 -1.36 7.08 16.90
C PRO A 163 -2.65 6.41 17.39
N TYR A 164 -2.95 5.19 16.94
CA TYR A 164 -4.14 4.46 17.37
C TYR A 164 -3.89 3.50 18.54
N GLN A 165 -2.63 3.34 18.96
CA GLN A 165 -2.24 2.48 20.07
C GLN A 165 -1.81 3.28 21.32
N ILE A 166 -2.27 4.51 21.46
CA ILE A 166 -2.02 5.34 22.63
C ILE A 166 -2.88 4.86 23.80
N VAL A 167 -4.19 4.80 23.60
CA VAL A 167 -5.17 4.38 24.60
C VAL A 167 -5.74 3.02 24.23
N SER A 168 -5.68 2.06 25.15
CA SER A 168 -6.06 0.67 24.90
C SER A 168 -7.54 0.45 24.56
N THR A 169 -8.40 1.42 24.87
CA THR A 169 -9.83 1.40 24.50
C THR A 169 -10.13 1.96 23.12
N ASN A 170 -9.11 2.41 22.37
CA ASN A 170 -9.31 2.89 21.01
C ASN A 170 -9.79 1.74 20.11
N MET A 171 -10.83 1.98 19.29
CA MET A 171 -11.38 0.97 18.35
C MET A 171 -10.33 0.40 17.39
N LEU A 172 -9.33 1.20 17.02
CA LEU A 172 -8.25 0.82 16.10
C LEU A 172 -6.98 0.36 16.82
N TYR A 173 -7.05 0.14 18.15
CA TYR A 173 -5.90 -0.29 18.93
C TYR A 173 -5.28 -1.58 18.40
N ASN A 174 -6.12 -2.52 17.93
CA ASN A 174 -5.68 -3.79 17.34
C ASN A 174 -5.41 -3.69 15.83
N GLY A 175 -5.38 -2.49 15.29
CA GLY A 175 -5.14 -2.24 13.89
C GLY A 175 -6.40 -2.12 13.04
N MET A 176 -6.23 -1.59 11.85
CA MET A 176 -7.30 -1.43 10.87
C MET A 176 -7.57 -2.76 10.17
N THR A 177 -8.81 -3.24 10.27
CA THR A 177 -9.29 -4.44 9.60
C THR A 177 -10.18 -4.08 8.40
N TRP A 178 -10.48 -5.05 7.57
CA TRP A 178 -11.37 -4.88 6.43
C TRP A 178 -12.48 -5.92 6.43
N SER A 179 -13.71 -5.50 6.17
CA SER A 179 -14.85 -6.40 6.01
C SER A 179 -15.41 -6.36 4.58
N MET A 180 -16.10 -7.42 4.16
CA MET A 180 -16.73 -7.47 2.84
C MET A 180 -17.76 -6.37 2.62
N ALA A 181 -18.44 -5.94 3.68
CA ALA A 181 -19.42 -4.86 3.61
C ALA A 181 -18.82 -3.53 3.13
N GLN A 182 -17.54 -3.31 3.38
CA GLN A 182 -16.84 -2.08 2.99
C GLN A 182 -16.55 -1.98 1.49
N TYR A 183 -16.70 -3.08 0.72
CA TYR A 183 -16.68 -3.02 -0.74
C TYR A 183 -18.01 -2.58 -1.34
N LEU A 184 -19.09 -2.61 -0.54
CA LEU A 184 -20.42 -2.24 -0.97
C LEU A 184 -20.68 -0.79 -0.57
N GLN A 185 -21.25 -0.02 -1.47
CA GLN A 185 -21.79 1.27 -1.11
C GLN A 185 -23.11 1.07 -0.35
N PRO A 186 -23.28 1.65 0.84
CA PRO A 186 -24.55 1.56 1.54
C PRO A 186 -25.65 2.22 0.70
N MET A 187 -26.75 1.49 0.47
CA MET A 187 -27.94 2.10 -0.12
C MET A 187 -28.56 3.01 0.93
N PRO A 188 -28.91 4.27 0.57
CA PRO A 188 -29.63 5.13 1.49
C PRO A 188 -30.98 4.49 1.79
N LEU A 189 -31.25 4.29 3.07
CA LEU A 189 -32.61 3.99 3.50
C LEU A 189 -33.45 5.23 3.24
N ARG A 190 -34.44 5.13 2.34
CA ARG A 190 -35.45 6.17 2.22
C ARG A 190 -36.15 6.30 3.58
N GLN A 191 -36.04 7.47 4.18
CA GLN A 191 -36.92 7.90 5.25
C GLN A 191 -38.32 8.16 4.69
#